data_d364beaf466291b24749e06019c05b61
#
_entry.id   d364beaf466291b24749e06019c05b61
#
_cell.length_a   1.000
_cell.length_b   1.000
_cell.length_c   1.000
_cell.angle_alpha   90.00
_cell.angle_beta   90.00
_cell.angle_gamma   90.00
#
_symmetry.space_group_name_H-M   'P 1'
#
loop_
_entity.id
_entity.type
_entity.pdbx_description
1 polymer ?
#
loop_
_entity_poly.entity_id
_entity_poly.type
_entity_poly.pdbx_seq_one_letter_code
_entity_poly.pdbx_strand_id
1 'polypeptide(L)'
;MVDVKIEPSWKELLQDEFEKPYFSELIQFVKNEYKTTKIYPPGKLIFNAFDHCPAEQTKVVILGQDPYHGPGQAHGLCFSVPEGIEQPPSL
;
A
#
# COMPACT_ATOMS: atom_id res chain seq x y z
N MET A 1 -14.73 9.69 10.74
CA MET A 1 -13.46 9.08 11.16
C MET A 1 -13.10 7.92 10.25
N VAL A 2 -11.87 7.86 9.79
CA VAL A 2 -11.42 6.81 8.89
C VAL A 2 -10.73 5.71 9.69
N ASP A 3 -11.16 4.48 9.48
CA ASP A 3 -10.52 3.32 10.09
C ASP A 3 -9.59 2.68 9.07
N VAL A 4 -8.29 2.92 9.22
CA VAL A 4 -7.27 2.41 8.32
C VAL A 4 -6.77 1.06 8.85
N LYS A 5 -6.83 0.04 8.01
CA LYS A 5 -6.38 -1.30 8.36
C LYS A 5 -4.90 -1.44 8.09
N ILE A 6 -4.10 -1.00 9.02
CA ILE A 6 -2.66 -1.02 8.94
C ILE A 6 -2.08 -1.58 10.24
N GLU A 7 -0.86 -2.08 10.21
CA GLU A 7 -0.20 -2.65 11.38
C GLU A 7 -0.23 -1.65 12.55
N PRO A 8 -0.55 -2.11 13.78
CA PRO A 8 -0.83 -1.20 14.90
C PRO A 8 0.24 -0.16 15.24
N SER A 9 1.53 -0.50 15.19
CA SER A 9 2.57 0.47 15.53
C SER A 9 2.62 1.61 14.52
N TRP A 10 2.40 1.30 13.23
CA TRP A 10 2.31 2.30 12.19
C TRP A 10 1.02 3.11 12.31
N LYS A 11 -0.07 2.46 12.68
CA LYS A 11 -1.36 3.15 12.86
C LYS A 11 -1.24 4.23 13.93
N GLU A 12 -0.62 3.88 15.05
CA GLU A 12 -0.41 4.84 16.14
C GLU A 12 0.46 6.01 15.70
N LEU A 13 1.54 5.71 15.01
CA LEU A 13 2.50 6.74 14.55
C LEU A 13 1.89 7.69 13.54
N LEU A 14 1.02 7.18 12.67
CA LEU A 14 0.45 7.93 11.55
C LEU A 14 -0.97 8.43 11.81
N GLN A 15 -1.51 8.22 12.99
CA GLN A 15 -2.90 8.55 13.29
C GLN A 15 -3.27 10.00 12.93
N ASP A 16 -2.40 10.95 13.24
CA ASP A 16 -2.66 12.35 12.94
C ASP A 16 -2.77 12.61 11.44
N GLU A 17 -2.00 11.90 10.62
CA GLU A 17 -2.07 12.03 9.17
C GLU A 17 -3.41 11.51 8.65
N PHE A 18 -3.90 10.42 9.22
CA PHE A 18 -5.17 9.82 8.80
C PHE A 18 -6.39 10.71 9.07
N GLU A 19 -6.25 11.67 9.95
CA GLU A 19 -7.34 12.60 10.29
C GLU A 19 -7.28 13.90 9.50
N LYS A 20 -6.26 14.12 8.70
CA LYS A 20 -6.13 15.33 7.89
C LYS A 20 -7.04 15.28 6.66
N PRO A 21 -7.53 16.45 6.20
CA PRO A 21 -8.41 16.50 5.02
C PRO A 21 -7.84 15.84 3.77
N TYR A 22 -6.54 15.97 3.52
CA TYR A 22 -5.93 15.37 2.34
C TYR A 22 -6.09 13.86 2.31
N PHE A 23 -6.06 13.23 3.49
CA PHE A 23 -6.18 11.77 3.57
C PHE A 23 -7.59 11.31 3.26
N SER A 24 -8.58 12.03 3.76
CA SER A 24 -9.99 11.79 3.47
C SER A 24 -10.27 11.89 1.98
N GLU A 25 -9.73 12.91 1.33
CA GLU A 25 -9.86 13.11 -0.12
C GLU A 25 -9.17 12.01 -0.90
N LEU A 26 -7.99 11.61 -0.47
CA LEU A 26 -7.22 10.52 -1.09
C LEU A 26 -8.00 9.20 -1.02
N ILE A 27 -8.56 8.88 0.13
CA ILE A 27 -9.34 7.65 0.31
C ILE A 27 -10.56 7.65 -0.60
N GLN A 28 -11.25 8.77 -0.70
CA GLN A 28 -12.41 8.89 -1.57
C GLN A 28 -12.03 8.63 -3.03
N PHE A 29 -10.94 9.23 -3.46
CA PHE A 29 -10.42 9.04 -4.81
C PHE A 29 -10.06 7.58 -5.07
N VAL A 30 -9.30 6.96 -4.17
CA VAL A 30 -8.85 5.58 -4.32
C VAL A 30 -10.03 4.61 -4.34
N LYS A 31 -10.99 4.77 -3.44
CA LYS A 31 -12.16 3.92 -3.41
C LYS A 31 -12.96 4.01 -4.69
N ASN A 32 -13.08 5.21 -5.23
CA ASN A 32 -13.79 5.42 -6.50
C ASN A 32 -13.07 4.73 -7.66
N GLU A 33 -11.74 4.80 -7.69
CA GLU A 33 -10.94 4.14 -8.73
C GLU A 33 -11.08 2.62 -8.67
N TYR A 34 -11.10 2.04 -7.46
CA TYR A 34 -11.31 0.60 -7.32
C TYR A 34 -12.69 0.14 -7.81
N LYS A 35 -13.68 1.03 -7.78
CA LYS A 35 -15.02 0.73 -8.26
C LYS A 35 -15.15 0.79 -9.78
N THR A 36 -14.38 1.66 -10.41
CA THR A 36 -14.58 2.00 -11.82
C THR A 36 -13.54 1.41 -12.76
N THR A 37 -12.41 0.93 -12.24
CA THR A 37 -11.36 0.37 -13.07
C THR A 37 -10.57 -0.70 -12.27
N LYS A 38 -9.73 -1.45 -12.96
CA LYS A 38 -8.87 -2.43 -12.30
C LYS A 38 -7.66 -1.74 -11.71
N ILE A 39 -7.51 -1.86 -10.39
CA ILE A 39 -6.41 -1.24 -9.64
C ILE A 39 -5.57 -2.31 -8.97
N TYR A 40 -4.27 -2.13 -8.96
CA TYR A 40 -3.31 -3.02 -8.30
C TYR A 40 -2.47 -2.23 -7.31
N PRO A 41 -2.10 -2.81 -6.17
CA PRO A 41 -2.44 -4.15 -5.68
C PRO A 41 -3.90 -4.23 -5.21
N PRO A 42 -4.41 -5.45 -4.91
CA PRO A 42 -5.72 -5.58 -4.25
C PRO A 42 -5.75 -4.75 -2.96
N GLY A 43 -6.94 -4.24 -2.60
CA GLY A 43 -7.09 -3.34 -1.46
C GLY A 43 -6.46 -3.85 -0.17
N LYS A 44 -6.57 -5.14 0.11
CA LYS A 44 -6.00 -5.74 1.31
C LYS A 44 -4.47 -5.73 1.36
N LEU A 45 -3.81 -5.47 0.22
CA LEU A 45 -2.35 -5.46 0.12
C LEU A 45 -1.75 -4.05 0.01
N ILE A 46 -2.57 -3.01 0.03
CA ILE A 46 -2.07 -1.63 -0.08
C ILE A 46 -1.01 -1.33 0.99
N PHE A 47 -1.27 -1.76 2.23
CA PHE A 47 -0.35 -1.50 3.35
C PHE A 47 0.53 -2.69 3.69
N ASN A 48 0.74 -3.59 2.73
CA ASN A 48 1.50 -4.82 2.96
C ASN A 48 2.91 -4.57 3.49
N ALA A 49 3.59 -3.53 3.00
CA ALA A 49 4.93 -3.20 3.47
C ALA A 49 4.94 -2.89 4.97
N PHE A 50 3.95 -2.16 5.44
CA PHE A 50 3.83 -1.83 6.86
C PHE A 50 3.53 -3.07 7.69
N ASP A 51 2.71 -3.97 7.16
CA ASP A 51 2.32 -5.19 7.87
C ASP A 51 3.50 -6.15 8.05
N HIS A 52 4.50 -6.08 7.17
CA HIS A 52 5.68 -6.94 7.25
C HIS A 52 6.79 -6.40 8.14
N CYS A 53 6.75 -5.13 8.52
CA CYS A 53 7.81 -4.54 9.33
C CYS A 53 7.25 -3.47 10.26
N PRO A 54 7.05 -3.78 11.55
CA PRO A 54 6.58 -2.80 12.52
C PRO A 54 7.47 -1.56 12.58
N ALA A 55 6.89 -0.43 12.97
CA ALA A 55 7.59 0.86 12.94
C ALA A 55 8.89 0.83 13.74
N GLU A 56 8.89 0.23 14.93
CA GLU A 56 10.06 0.17 15.79
C GLU A 56 11.20 -0.71 15.26
N GLN A 57 10.91 -1.56 14.28
CA GLN A 57 11.92 -2.41 13.65
C GLN A 57 12.40 -1.87 12.31
N THR A 58 11.76 -0.82 11.82
CA THR A 58 12.08 -0.25 10.52
C THR A 58 13.35 0.60 10.62
N LYS A 59 14.34 0.29 9.80
CA LYS A 59 15.60 1.04 9.74
C LYS A 59 15.77 1.80 8.44
N VAL A 60 15.15 1.32 7.36
CA VAL A 60 15.24 1.92 6.04
C VAL A 60 13.87 1.87 5.40
N VAL A 61 13.48 2.95 4.74
CA VAL A 61 12.24 3.02 3.96
C VAL A 61 12.63 3.24 2.50
N ILE A 62 12.13 2.37 1.63
CA ILE A 62 12.37 2.49 0.19
C ILE A 62 11.06 2.93 -0.48
N LEU A 63 11.12 4.07 -1.16
CA LEU A 63 10.00 4.56 -1.95
C LEU A 63 10.24 4.19 -3.41
N GLY A 64 9.35 3.36 -3.94
CA GLY A 64 9.37 3.05 -5.35
C GLY A 64 8.58 4.08 -6.14
N GLN A 65 8.43 3.84 -7.44
CA GLN A 65 7.66 4.72 -8.30
C GLN A 65 6.18 4.31 -8.25
N ASP A 66 5.78 3.40 -9.12
CA ASP A 66 4.39 2.94 -9.20
C ASP A 66 4.33 1.43 -8.97
N PRO A 67 3.18 0.92 -8.52
CA PRO A 67 2.98 -0.53 -8.49
C PRO A 67 3.06 -1.10 -9.89
N TYR A 68 3.48 -2.36 -10.02
CA TYR A 68 3.42 -3.05 -11.30
C TYR A 68 1.98 -3.13 -11.77
N HIS A 69 1.75 -3.00 -13.07
CA HIS A 69 0.41 -2.93 -13.63
C HIS A 69 -0.06 -4.23 -14.29
N GLY A 70 0.77 -5.27 -14.28
CA GLY A 70 0.36 -6.58 -14.76
C GLY A 70 -0.50 -7.31 -13.74
N PRO A 71 -1.48 -8.13 -14.18
CA PRO A 71 -2.31 -8.87 -13.24
C PRO A 71 -1.49 -9.73 -12.29
N GLY A 72 -1.75 -9.62 -10.99
CA GLY A 72 -1.08 -10.41 -9.98
C GLY A 72 0.34 -10.00 -9.62
N GLN A 73 0.89 -8.96 -10.25
CA GLN A 73 2.27 -8.54 -9.99
C GLN A 73 2.43 -7.69 -8.74
N ALA A 74 1.61 -6.66 -8.58
CA ALA A 74 1.72 -5.77 -7.42
C ALA A 74 1.16 -6.44 -6.17
N HIS A 75 1.91 -6.37 -5.07
CA HIS A 75 1.43 -6.91 -3.79
C HIS A 75 1.84 -6.04 -2.59
N GLY A 76 2.11 -4.76 -2.83
CA GLY A 76 2.38 -3.78 -1.78
C GLY A 76 3.81 -3.71 -1.29
N LEU A 77 4.75 -4.37 -1.97
CA LEU A 77 6.17 -4.32 -1.64
C LEU A 77 6.96 -3.87 -2.86
N CYS A 78 7.85 -2.88 -2.67
CA CYS A 78 8.72 -2.39 -3.74
C CYS A 78 9.62 -3.50 -4.28
N PHE A 79 9.81 -3.49 -5.59
CA PHE A 79 10.72 -4.42 -6.28
C PHE A 79 10.44 -5.88 -5.95
N SER A 80 9.16 -6.24 -5.90
CA SER A 80 8.75 -7.58 -5.51
C SER A 80 7.47 -7.97 -6.21
N VAL A 81 7.35 -9.26 -6.53
CA VAL A 81 6.11 -9.87 -7.01
C VAL A 81 5.85 -11.13 -6.19
N PRO A 82 4.59 -11.59 -6.10
CA PRO A 82 4.29 -12.83 -5.37
C PRO A 82 5.02 -14.02 -5.97
N GLU A 83 5.23 -15.06 -5.16
CA GLU A 83 5.79 -16.32 -5.63
C GLU A 83 4.91 -16.89 -6.74
N GLY A 84 5.54 -17.46 -7.75
CA GLY A 84 4.83 -18.02 -8.89
C GLY A 84 4.48 -17.05 -9.98
N ILE A 85 4.74 -15.77 -9.77
CA ILE A 85 4.50 -14.71 -10.76
C ILE A 85 5.83 -14.37 -11.45
N GLU A 86 5.81 -14.28 -12.78
CA GLU A 86 7.00 -13.95 -13.55
C GLU A 86 7.49 -12.55 -13.21
N GLN A 87 8.79 -12.41 -13.02
CA GLN A 87 9.39 -11.12 -12.69
C GLN A 87 9.33 -10.17 -13.88
N PRO A 88 8.86 -8.91 -13.67
CA PRO A 88 8.90 -7.90 -14.73
C PRO A 88 10.34 -7.55 -15.11
N PRO A 89 10.57 -6.98 -16.28
CA PRO A 89 11.93 -6.60 -16.71
C PRO A 89 12.66 -5.65 -15.77
N SER A 90 11.92 -4.82 -15.04
CA SER A 90 12.51 -3.85 -14.10
C SER A 90 12.95 -4.45 -12.76
N LEU A 91 12.66 -5.72 -12.54
CA LEU A 91 12.98 -6.38 -11.27
C LEU A 91 14.29 -7.17 -11.33
#